data_57b467fe758da38b1edd18a50e8b8499
#
_entry.id   57b467fe758da38b1edd18a50e8b8499
#
_cell.length_a   1.000
_cell.length_b   1.000
_cell.length_c   1.000
_cell.angle_alpha   90.00
_cell.angle_beta   90.00
_cell.angle_gamma   90.00
#
_symmetry.space_group_name_H-M   'P 1'
#
loop_
_entity.id
_entity.type
_entity.pdbx_description
1 polymer ?
#
loop_
_entity_poly.entity_id
_entity_poly.type
_entity_poly.pdbx_seq_one_letter_code
_entity_poly.pdbx_strand_id
1 'polypeptide(L)'
;MKLFYLTFLIMSFFSFNISFAYEGNKTIENFNKSKKILRNIHKENPVTFYCQCSYKKKSPEWESCGFKPRKDKKRASRIEWEHILPASHFGIKFNTWKNGHASCKSSNGKKYKGRKCTEKVHKLYRKMQADLYNLQPAIGEVNGLRSNYQIAIIKGESREFGKCDIEIQNKKVEPSEIIRGDIARTYMYMEQNYPKYINFNNSIKNLINKWDKDDPVDNWECLRANKIYKIQGNLNHIIHERCNKEKNVTNKKNKVSSKVVNKKIKTSKQVDSKNKIQLYGSTKTPKLELNEKNNSKTGSYIGQGSSHALK
;
A
#
# COMPACT_ATOMS: atom_id res chain seq x y z
N MET A 1 -23.51 55.32 -51.66
CA MET A 1 -23.74 54.02 -50.98
C MET A 1 -22.41 53.34 -50.83
N LYS A 2 -21.86 53.34 -49.60
CA LYS A 2 -20.61 52.60 -49.27
C LYS A 2 -21.01 51.36 -48.52
N LEU A 3 -20.74 50.19 -49.12
CA LEU A 3 -20.99 48.86 -48.55
C LEU A 3 -19.84 48.51 -47.60
N PHE A 4 -20.13 48.42 -46.29
CA PHE A 4 -19.21 47.93 -45.28
C PHE A 4 -19.28 46.40 -45.26
N TYR A 5 -18.21 45.73 -45.70
CA TYR A 5 -18.02 44.29 -45.47
C TYR A 5 -17.47 44.07 -44.06
N LEU A 6 -18.31 43.52 -43.17
CA LEU A 6 -17.95 43.08 -41.84
C LEU A 6 -17.44 41.63 -41.93
N THR A 7 -16.14 41.44 -41.97
CA THR A 7 -15.50 40.12 -41.93
C THR A 7 -15.51 39.62 -40.48
N PHE A 8 -16.40 38.68 -40.19
CA PHE A 8 -16.41 37.94 -38.92
C PHE A 8 -15.27 36.93 -38.92
N LEU A 9 -14.18 37.22 -38.19
CA LEU A 9 -13.07 36.30 -37.96
C LEU A 9 -13.52 35.29 -36.91
N ILE A 10 -13.96 34.09 -37.33
CA ILE A 10 -14.25 32.96 -36.43
C ILE A 10 -12.93 32.39 -35.93
N MET A 11 -12.52 32.81 -34.75
CA MET A 11 -11.38 32.25 -34.03
C MET A 11 -11.78 30.88 -33.45
N SER A 12 -11.54 29.83 -34.22
CA SER A 12 -11.68 28.43 -33.80
C SER A 12 -10.70 28.16 -32.63
N PHE A 13 -11.18 28.19 -31.40
CA PHE A 13 -10.44 27.66 -30.25
C PHE A 13 -10.33 26.14 -30.40
N PHE A 14 -9.27 25.68 -31.04
CA PHE A 14 -8.84 24.31 -30.94
C PHE A 14 -8.38 24.07 -29.51
N SER A 15 -9.28 23.54 -28.67
CA SER A 15 -8.92 23.00 -27.38
C SER A 15 -8.04 21.78 -27.62
N PHE A 16 -6.73 21.97 -27.59
CA PHE A 16 -5.78 20.88 -27.50
C PHE A 16 -6.01 20.18 -26.19
N ASN A 17 -6.79 19.10 -26.19
CA ASN A 17 -6.79 18.14 -25.12
C ASN A 17 -5.42 17.46 -25.08
N ILE A 18 -4.49 18.02 -24.29
CA ILE A 18 -3.22 17.36 -23.97
C ILE A 18 -3.60 16.14 -23.14
N SER A 19 -3.82 15.01 -23.80
CA SER A 19 -3.91 13.72 -23.14
C SER A 19 -2.53 13.41 -22.60
N PHE A 20 -2.31 13.65 -21.32
CA PHE A 20 -1.14 13.14 -20.63
C PHE A 20 -1.22 11.61 -20.67
N ALA A 21 -0.46 11.00 -21.56
CA ALA A 21 -0.25 9.57 -21.55
C ALA A 21 0.44 9.24 -20.22
N TYR A 22 -0.29 8.60 -19.31
CA TYR A 22 0.31 8.09 -18.09
C TYR A 22 1.36 7.05 -18.46
N GLU A 23 2.51 7.17 -17.85
CA GLU A 23 3.63 6.28 -18.12
C GLU A 23 4.04 5.57 -16.83
N GLY A 24 4.06 4.25 -16.88
CA GLY A 24 4.47 3.42 -15.77
C GLY A 24 5.98 3.49 -15.50
N ASN A 25 6.49 2.48 -14.85
CA ASN A 25 7.91 2.38 -14.51
C ASN A 25 8.82 2.47 -15.74
N LYS A 26 9.65 3.53 -15.81
CA LYS A 26 10.62 3.75 -16.89
C LYS A 26 12.05 3.35 -16.51
N THR A 27 12.37 3.27 -15.23
CA THR A 27 13.74 3.27 -14.72
C THR A 27 14.22 1.91 -14.21
N ILE A 28 13.32 1.07 -13.71
CA ILE A 28 13.67 -0.19 -13.06
C ILE A 28 13.29 -1.38 -13.96
N GLU A 29 14.29 -2.10 -14.47
CA GLU A 29 14.09 -3.26 -15.34
C GLU A 29 14.35 -4.60 -14.64
N ASN A 30 14.85 -4.58 -13.42
CA ASN A 30 15.26 -5.79 -12.72
C ASN A 30 14.39 -6.01 -11.48
N PHE A 31 13.65 -7.11 -11.47
CA PHE A 31 12.77 -7.47 -10.34
C PHE A 31 13.55 -7.69 -9.03
N ASN A 32 14.80 -8.18 -9.08
CA ASN A 32 15.61 -8.30 -7.87
C ASN A 32 16.02 -6.92 -7.32
N LYS A 33 16.25 -5.93 -8.20
CA LYS A 33 16.48 -4.53 -7.80
C LYS A 33 15.23 -3.96 -7.11
N SER A 34 14.03 -4.18 -7.67
CA SER A 34 12.77 -3.77 -7.05
C SER A 34 12.60 -4.35 -5.65
N LYS A 35 12.88 -5.65 -5.48
CA LYS A 35 12.84 -6.31 -4.15
C LYS A 35 13.82 -5.69 -3.14
N LYS A 36 14.99 -5.24 -3.56
CA LYS A 36 15.95 -4.54 -2.67
C LYS A 36 15.41 -3.16 -2.25
N ILE A 37 14.89 -2.41 -3.19
CA ILE A 37 14.31 -1.08 -2.95
C ILE A 37 13.12 -1.19 -1.99
N LEU A 38 12.19 -2.08 -2.28
CA LEU A 38 10.98 -2.25 -1.47
C LEU A 38 11.28 -2.74 -0.06
N ARG A 39 12.27 -3.61 0.14
CA ARG A 39 12.74 -3.95 1.51
C ARG A 39 13.17 -2.72 2.30
N ASN A 40 13.76 -1.73 1.64
CA ASN A 40 14.15 -0.50 2.31
C ASN A 40 12.96 0.40 2.61
N ILE A 41 12.03 0.54 1.67
CA ILE A 41 10.78 1.30 1.87
C ILE A 41 9.96 0.72 3.03
N HIS A 42 9.79 -0.60 3.05
CA HIS A 42 8.97 -1.30 4.05
C HIS A 42 9.64 -1.50 5.42
N LYS A 43 10.85 -0.96 5.66
CA LYS A 43 11.43 -0.89 7.02
C LYS A 43 10.57 -0.06 7.97
N GLU A 44 9.87 0.93 7.46
CA GLU A 44 9.01 1.82 8.26
C GLU A 44 7.64 1.21 8.58
N ASN A 45 7.22 0.25 7.78
CA ASN A 45 5.99 -0.53 8.01
C ASN A 45 6.24 -1.98 7.59
N PRO A 46 6.91 -2.78 8.43
CA PRO A 46 7.27 -4.17 8.13
C PRO A 46 6.09 -5.11 8.37
N VAL A 47 5.01 -4.93 7.60
CA VAL A 47 3.77 -5.70 7.69
C VAL A 47 3.48 -6.40 6.38
N THR A 48 3.02 -7.65 6.44
CA THR A 48 2.64 -8.43 5.25
C THR A 48 1.31 -7.99 4.70
N PHE A 49 1.19 -7.92 3.39
CA PHE A 49 0.03 -7.32 2.72
C PHE A 49 -1.28 -8.03 3.02
N TYR A 50 -1.38 -9.33 2.74
CA TYR A 50 -2.65 -10.05 2.88
C TYR A 50 -3.04 -10.33 4.34
N CYS A 51 -2.10 -10.71 5.17
CA CYS A 51 -2.37 -11.19 6.52
C CYS A 51 -2.10 -10.16 7.62
N GLN A 52 -1.51 -9.01 7.29
CA GLN A 52 -1.14 -7.95 8.24
C GLN A 52 -0.21 -8.45 9.38
N CYS A 53 0.56 -9.52 9.14
CA CYS A 53 1.56 -9.96 10.10
C CYS A 53 2.79 -9.06 10.07
N SER A 54 3.30 -8.71 11.24
CA SER A 54 4.64 -8.14 11.36
C SER A 54 5.70 -9.09 10.82
N TYR A 55 6.82 -8.55 10.34
CA TYR A 55 7.94 -9.39 9.93
C TYR A 55 9.29 -8.75 10.25
N LYS A 56 10.30 -9.59 10.56
CA LYS A 56 11.69 -9.17 10.75
C LYS A 56 12.55 -9.73 9.64
N LYS A 57 13.30 -8.87 8.94
CA LYS A 57 14.15 -9.26 7.79
C LYS A 57 13.32 -9.93 6.68
N LYS A 58 13.22 -11.25 6.71
CA LYS A 58 12.45 -12.06 5.73
C LYS A 58 11.50 -13.05 6.40
N SER A 59 11.37 -13.01 7.71
CA SER A 59 10.59 -13.98 8.50
C SER A 59 9.35 -13.31 9.02
N PRO A 60 8.15 -13.75 8.61
CA PRO A 60 6.89 -13.26 9.19
C PRO A 60 6.73 -13.78 10.62
N GLU A 61 6.18 -12.95 11.47
CA GLU A 61 5.83 -13.26 12.86
C GLU A 61 4.36 -13.68 12.91
N TRP A 62 4.08 -14.98 12.73
CA TRP A 62 2.71 -15.49 12.54
C TRP A 62 1.77 -15.17 13.69
N GLU A 63 2.27 -15.15 14.91
CA GLU A 63 1.50 -14.86 16.12
C GLU A 63 0.96 -13.43 16.15
N SER A 64 1.68 -12.48 15.52
CA SER A 64 1.29 -11.07 15.48
C SER A 64 -0.04 -10.83 14.75
N CYS A 65 -0.46 -11.75 13.89
CA CYS A 65 -1.69 -11.68 13.10
C CYS A 65 -2.56 -12.96 13.21
N GLY A 66 -2.13 -13.95 13.99
CA GLY A 66 -2.83 -15.22 14.12
C GLY A 66 -2.85 -16.09 12.87
N PHE A 67 -1.86 -15.91 11.97
CA PHE A 67 -1.69 -16.74 10.77
C PHE A 67 -1.35 -18.18 11.14
N LYS A 68 -1.96 -19.13 10.45
CA LYS A 68 -1.65 -20.56 10.56
C LYS A 68 -1.26 -21.12 9.18
N PRO A 69 -0.06 -21.73 9.03
CA PRO A 69 0.33 -22.39 7.78
C PRO A 69 -0.62 -23.53 7.45
N ARG A 70 -0.95 -23.67 6.15
CA ARG A 70 -1.90 -24.68 5.67
C ARG A 70 -1.20 -25.91 5.05
N LYS A 71 -0.32 -25.69 4.09
CA LYS A 71 0.29 -26.76 3.27
C LYS A 71 1.81 -26.71 3.20
N ASP A 72 2.39 -25.53 3.16
CA ASP A 72 3.83 -25.33 2.95
C ASP A 72 4.42 -24.42 4.04
N LYS A 73 4.67 -25.03 5.21
CA LYS A 73 5.27 -24.35 6.36
C LYS A 73 6.64 -23.73 6.01
N LYS A 74 7.42 -24.37 5.15
CA LYS A 74 8.72 -23.85 4.69
C LYS A 74 8.56 -22.59 3.86
N ARG A 75 7.55 -22.54 3.01
CA ARG A 75 7.25 -21.33 2.23
C ARG A 75 6.56 -20.25 3.09
N ALA A 76 5.73 -20.66 4.04
CA ALA A 76 5.11 -19.77 5.01
C ALA A 76 6.12 -19.04 5.90
N SER A 77 7.28 -19.63 6.17
CA SER A 77 8.31 -19.03 7.03
C SER A 77 9.13 -17.90 6.38
N ARG A 78 8.82 -17.49 5.17
CA ARG A 78 9.52 -16.41 4.47
C ARG A 78 8.60 -15.39 3.82
N ILE A 79 9.07 -14.16 3.71
CA ILE A 79 8.44 -13.10 2.89
C ILE A 79 8.81 -13.30 1.42
N GLU A 80 7.80 -13.24 0.57
CA GLU A 80 7.93 -13.13 -0.87
C GLU A 80 7.34 -11.80 -1.36
N TRP A 81 7.84 -11.28 -2.47
CA TRP A 81 7.31 -10.09 -3.10
C TRP A 81 6.23 -10.47 -4.09
N GLU A 82 5.02 -10.13 -3.73
CA GLU A 82 3.82 -10.42 -4.48
C GLU A 82 3.55 -9.37 -5.54
N HIS A 83 3.14 -9.83 -6.73
CA HIS A 83 2.55 -8.97 -7.74
C HIS A 83 1.03 -8.89 -7.50
N ILE A 84 0.55 -7.76 -7.01
CA ILE A 84 -0.88 -7.57 -6.71
C ILE A 84 -1.72 -7.82 -7.96
N LEU A 85 -1.39 -7.18 -9.10
CA LEU A 85 -1.82 -7.67 -10.40
C LEU A 85 -0.81 -8.71 -10.90
N PRO A 86 -1.18 -9.99 -11.04
CA PRO A 86 -0.24 -11.05 -11.41
C PRO A 86 0.50 -10.76 -12.70
N ALA A 87 1.81 -11.03 -12.69
CA ALA A 87 2.66 -10.81 -13.86
C ALA A 87 2.23 -11.60 -15.11
N SER A 88 1.49 -12.69 -14.95
CA SER A 88 0.90 -13.43 -16.06
C SER A 88 -0.25 -12.68 -16.73
N HIS A 89 -1.02 -11.85 -16.01
CA HIS A 89 -2.17 -11.14 -16.58
C HIS A 89 -1.75 -10.17 -17.70
N PHE A 90 -0.60 -9.52 -17.58
CA PHE A 90 -0.04 -8.71 -18.64
C PHE A 90 0.98 -9.47 -19.49
N GLY A 91 1.65 -10.48 -18.93
CA GLY A 91 2.64 -11.30 -19.64
C GLY A 91 2.07 -12.04 -20.85
N ILE A 92 0.85 -12.57 -20.74
CA ILE A 92 0.17 -13.31 -21.83
C ILE A 92 -0.11 -12.44 -23.06
N LYS A 93 -0.04 -11.13 -22.94
CA LYS A 93 -0.19 -10.20 -24.08
C LYS A 93 1.06 -10.11 -24.96
N PHE A 94 2.19 -10.63 -24.48
CA PHE A 94 3.42 -10.72 -25.28
C PHE A 94 3.45 -12.06 -26.04
N ASN A 95 3.76 -12.01 -27.33
CA ASN A 95 3.83 -13.22 -28.17
C ASN A 95 4.82 -14.26 -27.63
N THR A 96 5.95 -13.80 -27.06
CA THR A 96 6.97 -14.64 -26.46
C THR A 96 6.49 -15.45 -25.23
N TRP A 97 5.42 -15.00 -24.57
CA TRP A 97 4.81 -15.75 -23.47
C TRP A 97 4.15 -17.04 -23.96
N LYS A 98 3.43 -16.98 -25.07
CA LYS A 98 2.72 -18.12 -25.62
C LYS A 98 3.62 -18.99 -26.49
N ASN A 99 4.37 -18.38 -27.39
CA ASN A 99 5.06 -19.05 -28.47
C ASN A 99 6.58 -19.18 -28.26
N GLY A 100 7.15 -18.45 -27.27
CA GLY A 100 8.60 -18.41 -27.11
C GLY A 100 9.27 -17.47 -28.11
N HIS A 101 10.59 -17.60 -28.25
CA HIS A 101 11.41 -16.82 -29.17
C HIS A 101 12.68 -17.61 -29.52
N ALA A 102 13.28 -17.34 -30.66
CA ALA A 102 14.49 -18.05 -31.13
C ALA A 102 15.66 -17.96 -30.12
N SER A 103 15.80 -16.83 -29.41
CA SER A 103 16.81 -16.63 -28.37
C SER A 103 16.49 -17.32 -27.04
N CYS A 104 15.28 -17.85 -26.85
CA CYS A 104 14.85 -18.50 -25.60
C CYS A 104 15.23 -19.97 -25.60
N LYS A 105 16.53 -20.25 -25.51
CA LYS A 105 17.12 -21.59 -25.36
C LYS A 105 17.93 -21.64 -24.08
N SER A 106 17.89 -22.75 -23.40
CA SER A 106 18.77 -23.09 -22.27
C SER A 106 20.16 -23.52 -22.76
N SER A 107 21.11 -23.70 -21.85
CA SER A 107 22.48 -24.13 -22.20
C SER A 107 22.54 -25.46 -22.98
N ASN A 108 21.58 -26.36 -22.74
CA ASN A 108 21.45 -27.63 -23.45
C ASN A 108 20.59 -27.55 -24.72
N GLY A 109 20.32 -26.33 -25.25
CA GLY A 109 19.57 -26.10 -26.48
C GLY A 109 18.04 -26.21 -26.35
N LYS A 110 17.51 -26.64 -25.19
CA LYS A 110 16.05 -26.78 -24.99
C LYS A 110 15.34 -25.42 -25.05
N LYS A 111 14.37 -25.29 -25.94
CA LYS A 111 13.52 -24.10 -26.09
C LYS A 111 12.61 -23.93 -24.87
N TYR A 112 12.41 -22.67 -24.44
CA TYR A 112 11.46 -22.33 -23.39
C TYR A 112 10.61 -21.11 -23.76
N LYS A 113 9.47 -20.97 -23.09
CA LYS A 113 8.48 -19.90 -23.28
C LYS A 113 8.04 -19.37 -21.91
N GLY A 114 6.98 -18.55 -21.89
CA GLY A 114 6.41 -18.01 -20.65
C GLY A 114 7.25 -16.89 -20.06
N ARG A 115 7.15 -16.71 -18.75
CA ARG A 115 7.75 -15.59 -18.03
C ARG A 115 9.23 -15.40 -18.34
N LYS A 116 10.02 -16.45 -18.26
CA LYS A 116 11.48 -16.37 -18.48
C LYS A 116 11.84 -15.90 -19.89
N CYS A 117 11.13 -16.37 -20.90
CA CYS A 117 11.37 -15.94 -22.29
C CYS A 117 10.95 -14.49 -22.51
N THR A 118 9.79 -14.10 -22.01
CA THR A 118 9.27 -12.73 -22.13
C THR A 118 10.18 -11.74 -21.40
N GLU A 119 10.66 -12.08 -20.21
CA GLU A 119 11.62 -11.27 -19.45
C GLU A 119 12.96 -11.12 -20.21
N LYS A 120 13.45 -12.19 -20.84
CA LYS A 120 14.68 -12.14 -21.64
C LYS A 120 14.54 -11.20 -22.84
N VAL A 121 13.41 -11.25 -23.56
CA VAL A 121 13.23 -10.58 -24.85
C VAL A 121 12.72 -9.16 -24.72
N HIS A 122 11.75 -8.90 -23.82
CA HIS A 122 11.02 -7.65 -23.80
C HIS A 122 11.42 -6.73 -22.65
N LYS A 123 12.05 -5.60 -23.00
CA LYS A 123 12.41 -4.55 -22.03
C LYS A 123 11.17 -4.00 -21.28
N LEU A 124 10.06 -3.78 -22.01
CA LEU A 124 8.83 -3.28 -21.40
C LEU A 124 8.27 -4.27 -20.38
N TYR A 125 8.25 -5.58 -20.70
CA TYR A 125 7.81 -6.59 -19.71
C TYR A 125 8.68 -6.57 -18.45
N ARG A 126 10.01 -6.43 -18.59
CA ARG A 126 10.92 -6.27 -17.44
C ARG A 126 10.54 -5.08 -16.58
N LYS A 127 10.19 -3.94 -17.20
CA LYS A 127 9.73 -2.74 -16.48
C LYS A 127 8.39 -2.97 -15.79
N MET A 128 7.42 -3.58 -16.46
CA MET A 128 6.10 -3.88 -15.89
C MET A 128 6.19 -4.80 -14.67
N GLN A 129 6.98 -5.90 -14.75
CA GLN A 129 7.15 -6.81 -13.61
C GLN A 129 8.02 -6.24 -12.48
N ALA A 130 8.78 -5.20 -12.75
CA ALA A 130 9.63 -4.53 -11.77
C ALA A 130 8.98 -3.25 -11.19
N ASP A 131 7.74 -2.94 -11.57
CA ASP A 131 7.03 -1.76 -11.11
C ASP A 131 6.74 -1.84 -9.61
N LEU A 132 7.27 -0.87 -8.86
CA LEU A 132 7.22 -0.87 -7.39
C LEU A 132 5.79 -0.71 -6.86
N TYR A 133 4.91 -0.04 -7.60
CA TYR A 133 3.51 0.12 -7.17
C TYR A 133 2.74 -1.20 -7.18
N ASN A 134 3.11 -2.14 -8.03
CA ASN A 134 2.47 -3.45 -8.14
C ASN A 134 3.06 -4.51 -7.20
N LEU A 135 3.99 -4.17 -6.31
CA LEU A 135 4.73 -5.14 -5.51
C LEU A 135 4.52 -4.91 -4.01
N GLN A 136 4.07 -5.95 -3.29
CA GLN A 136 3.83 -5.92 -1.86
C GLN A 136 4.50 -7.12 -1.15
N PRO A 137 4.91 -7.00 0.13
CA PRO A 137 5.45 -8.12 0.88
C PRO A 137 4.31 -9.06 1.31
N ALA A 138 4.42 -10.33 1.02
CA ALA A 138 3.42 -11.33 1.41
C ALA A 138 4.07 -12.55 2.07
N ILE A 139 3.31 -13.27 2.89
CA ILE A 139 3.72 -14.59 3.37
C ILE A 139 3.84 -15.51 2.16
N GLY A 140 4.97 -16.21 2.03
CA GLY A 140 5.28 -16.97 0.83
C GLY A 140 4.28 -18.07 0.50
N GLU A 141 3.70 -18.73 1.49
CA GLU A 141 2.64 -19.72 1.25
C GLU A 141 1.39 -19.09 0.66
N VAL A 142 0.93 -17.97 1.23
CA VAL A 142 -0.24 -17.23 0.72
C VAL A 142 0.01 -16.76 -0.70
N ASN A 143 1.18 -16.16 -0.97
CA ASN A 143 1.58 -15.77 -2.33
C ASN A 143 1.54 -16.96 -3.30
N GLY A 144 2.03 -18.12 -2.87
CA GLY A 144 2.02 -19.33 -3.71
C GLY A 144 0.64 -19.87 -4.02
N LEU A 145 -0.22 -19.91 -3.04
CA LEU A 145 -1.60 -20.41 -3.19
C LEU A 145 -2.48 -19.42 -3.95
N ARG A 146 -2.29 -18.11 -3.72
CA ARG A 146 -2.92 -17.03 -4.48
C ARG A 146 -2.59 -17.14 -5.97
N SER A 147 -1.36 -17.52 -6.32
CA SER A 147 -0.96 -17.78 -7.71
C SER A 147 -1.29 -16.61 -8.65
N ASN A 148 -1.96 -16.88 -9.76
CA ASN A 148 -2.45 -15.88 -10.70
C ASN A 148 -3.97 -15.74 -10.69
N TYR A 149 -4.61 -16.10 -9.60
CA TYR A 149 -6.06 -16.11 -9.52
C TYR A 149 -6.64 -14.69 -9.54
N GLN A 150 -7.85 -14.58 -10.05
CA GLN A 150 -8.55 -13.32 -10.19
C GLN A 150 -9.15 -12.90 -8.86
N ILE A 151 -9.10 -11.60 -8.56
CA ILE A 151 -9.83 -11.02 -7.43
C ILE A 151 -11.34 -11.18 -7.64
N ALA A 152 -12.06 -11.50 -6.56
CA ALA A 152 -13.50 -11.68 -6.58
C ALA A 152 -14.08 -11.57 -5.17
N ILE A 153 -15.40 -11.56 -5.05
CA ILE A 153 -16.13 -11.89 -3.83
C ILE A 153 -16.43 -13.38 -3.87
N ILE A 154 -16.21 -14.08 -2.76
CA ILE A 154 -16.42 -15.52 -2.60
C ILE A 154 -17.51 -15.71 -1.53
N LYS A 155 -18.59 -16.41 -1.87
CA LYS A 155 -19.65 -16.70 -0.90
C LYS A 155 -19.21 -17.84 0.02
N GLY A 156 -19.40 -17.67 1.32
CA GLY A 156 -19.06 -18.68 2.33
C GLY A 156 -17.56 -18.71 2.61
N GLU A 157 -17.13 -18.04 3.66
CA GLU A 157 -15.74 -17.93 4.04
C GLU A 157 -15.22 -19.14 4.77
N SER A 158 -14.18 -19.75 4.21
CA SER A 158 -13.41 -20.77 4.91
C SER A 158 -12.08 -20.14 5.38
N ARG A 159 -11.92 -19.97 6.68
CA ARG A 159 -10.72 -19.40 7.32
C ARG A 159 -9.56 -20.39 7.33
N GLU A 160 -8.97 -20.65 6.14
CA GLU A 160 -7.96 -21.69 5.98
C GLU A 160 -6.57 -21.31 6.55
N PHE A 161 -6.33 -20.02 6.81
CA PHE A 161 -5.04 -19.49 7.29
C PHE A 161 -5.12 -18.94 8.73
N GLY A 162 -5.97 -19.51 9.57
CA GLY A 162 -6.20 -19.02 10.93
C GLY A 162 -6.96 -17.69 10.94
N LYS A 163 -6.41 -16.64 11.58
CA LYS A 163 -7.02 -15.30 11.59
C LYS A 163 -6.68 -14.46 10.36
N CYS A 164 -5.77 -14.92 9.49
CA CYS A 164 -5.47 -14.23 8.25
C CYS A 164 -6.66 -14.30 7.30
N ASP A 165 -7.23 -13.15 7.02
CA ASP A 165 -8.46 -12.97 6.26
C ASP A 165 -8.15 -12.91 4.76
N ILE A 166 -8.02 -14.08 4.16
CA ILE A 166 -7.88 -14.27 2.71
C ILE A 166 -8.49 -15.60 2.31
N GLU A 167 -9.44 -15.60 1.38
CA GLU A 167 -10.06 -16.78 0.81
C GLU A 167 -9.49 -17.06 -0.58
N ILE A 168 -9.12 -18.32 -0.80
CA ILE A 168 -8.58 -18.78 -2.09
C ILE A 168 -9.34 -20.01 -2.52
N GLN A 169 -10.32 -19.88 -3.42
CA GLN A 169 -11.18 -20.94 -3.87
C GLN A 169 -11.52 -20.80 -5.37
N ASN A 170 -11.64 -21.90 -6.07
CA ASN A 170 -12.10 -21.95 -7.47
C ASN A 170 -11.37 -20.96 -8.40
N LYS A 171 -10.05 -20.84 -8.27
CA LYS A 171 -9.22 -19.89 -9.02
C LYS A 171 -9.61 -18.41 -8.82
N LYS A 172 -10.21 -18.10 -7.69
CA LYS A 172 -10.54 -16.75 -7.23
C LYS A 172 -9.83 -16.48 -5.92
N VAL A 173 -9.65 -15.22 -5.60
CA VAL A 173 -9.12 -14.76 -4.32
C VAL A 173 -9.95 -13.59 -3.82
N GLU A 174 -10.38 -13.68 -2.58
CA GLU A 174 -10.99 -12.60 -1.85
C GLU A 174 -10.06 -12.19 -0.71
N PRO A 175 -9.54 -10.96 -0.73
CA PRO A 175 -8.72 -10.42 0.34
C PRO A 175 -9.59 -9.80 1.44
N SER A 176 -8.99 -9.61 2.61
CA SER A 176 -9.56 -8.82 3.70
C SER A 176 -10.05 -7.45 3.22
N GLU A 177 -11.14 -6.97 3.82
CA GLU A 177 -11.74 -5.68 3.49
C GLU A 177 -10.76 -4.51 3.65
N ILE A 178 -9.87 -4.58 4.63
CA ILE A 178 -8.92 -3.51 4.97
C ILE A 178 -7.79 -3.27 3.96
N ILE A 179 -7.70 -4.08 2.89
CA ILE A 179 -6.72 -3.93 1.81
C ILE A 179 -7.36 -3.96 0.42
N ARG A 180 -8.68 -3.99 0.35
CA ARG A 180 -9.39 -4.04 -0.94
C ARG A 180 -9.16 -2.79 -1.76
N GLY A 181 -9.11 -1.63 -1.11
CA GLY A 181 -8.79 -0.35 -1.74
C GLY A 181 -7.36 -0.29 -2.29
N ASP A 182 -6.37 -0.77 -1.53
CA ASP A 182 -4.98 -0.90 -2.01
C ASP A 182 -4.89 -1.72 -3.30
N ILE A 183 -5.59 -2.86 -3.33
CA ILE A 183 -5.65 -3.74 -4.50
C ILE A 183 -6.32 -3.00 -5.66
N ALA A 184 -7.45 -2.36 -5.40
CA ALA A 184 -8.20 -1.61 -6.40
C ALA A 184 -7.35 -0.51 -7.03
N ARG A 185 -6.70 0.33 -6.21
CA ARG A 185 -5.82 1.41 -6.66
C ARG A 185 -4.60 0.89 -7.42
N THR A 186 -4.07 -0.28 -7.03
CA THR A 186 -2.99 -0.95 -7.78
C THR A 186 -3.47 -1.41 -9.16
N TYR A 187 -4.65 -2.02 -9.26
CA TYR A 187 -5.24 -2.45 -10.53
C TYR A 187 -5.50 -1.25 -11.45
N MET A 188 -6.14 -0.20 -10.94
CA MET A 188 -6.39 1.04 -11.68
C MET A 188 -5.08 1.66 -12.19
N TYR A 189 -4.05 1.74 -11.33
CA TYR A 189 -2.73 2.24 -11.71
C TYR A 189 -2.13 1.43 -12.85
N MET A 190 -2.17 0.10 -12.75
CA MET A 190 -1.59 -0.76 -13.77
C MET A 190 -2.33 -0.67 -15.10
N GLU A 191 -3.67 -0.58 -15.10
CA GLU A 191 -4.45 -0.37 -16.33
C GLU A 191 -4.15 0.99 -16.97
N GLN A 192 -4.12 2.05 -16.15
CA GLN A 192 -3.90 3.41 -16.62
C GLN A 192 -2.50 3.61 -17.24
N ASN A 193 -1.49 2.98 -16.66
CA ASN A 193 -0.10 3.15 -17.07
C ASN A 193 0.37 2.15 -18.14
N TYR A 194 -0.38 1.05 -18.34
CA TYR A 194 -0.06 0.01 -19.31
C TYR A 194 -1.28 -0.42 -20.14
N PRO A 195 -2.07 0.51 -20.71
CA PRO A 195 -3.39 0.23 -21.30
C PRO A 195 -3.35 -0.74 -22.49
N LYS A 196 -2.23 -0.80 -23.23
CA LYS A 196 -2.03 -1.76 -24.32
C LYS A 196 -1.97 -3.22 -23.84
N TYR A 197 -1.56 -3.44 -22.59
CA TYR A 197 -1.33 -4.77 -22.02
C TYR A 197 -2.33 -5.16 -20.95
N ILE A 198 -3.01 -4.19 -20.37
CA ILE A 198 -3.96 -4.36 -19.27
C ILE A 198 -5.24 -3.61 -19.62
N ASN A 199 -6.33 -4.35 -19.78
CA ASN A 199 -7.67 -3.81 -19.98
C ASN A 199 -8.65 -4.74 -19.28
N PHE A 200 -9.26 -4.26 -18.19
CA PHE A 200 -10.20 -5.05 -17.41
C PHE A 200 -11.59 -4.98 -18.03
N ASN A 201 -12.34 -6.09 -17.91
CA ASN A 201 -13.76 -6.10 -18.23
C ASN A 201 -14.57 -5.30 -17.20
N ASN A 202 -15.83 -5.02 -17.51
CA ASN A 202 -16.71 -4.22 -16.67
C ASN A 202 -16.92 -4.82 -15.27
N SER A 203 -16.96 -6.15 -15.14
CA SER A 203 -17.10 -6.82 -13.84
C SER A 203 -15.94 -6.47 -12.89
N ILE A 204 -14.70 -6.55 -13.38
CA ILE A 204 -13.52 -6.17 -12.57
C ILE A 204 -13.50 -4.66 -12.33
N LYS A 205 -13.83 -3.83 -13.32
CA LYS A 205 -13.91 -2.38 -13.15
C LYS A 205 -14.92 -1.98 -12.07
N ASN A 206 -16.09 -2.59 -12.07
CA ASN A 206 -17.11 -2.36 -11.05
C ASN A 206 -16.64 -2.80 -9.65
N LEU A 207 -15.97 -3.95 -9.56
CA LEU A 207 -15.43 -4.47 -8.31
C LEU A 207 -14.37 -3.54 -7.73
N ILE A 208 -13.36 -3.16 -8.51
CA ILE A 208 -12.28 -2.28 -8.04
C ILE A 208 -12.79 -0.87 -7.74
N ASN A 209 -13.77 -0.35 -8.47
CA ASN A 209 -14.40 0.93 -8.17
C ASN A 209 -15.17 0.89 -6.84
N LYS A 210 -15.83 -0.23 -6.52
CA LYS A 210 -16.47 -0.44 -5.23
C LYS A 210 -15.43 -0.49 -4.11
N TRP A 211 -14.42 -1.32 -4.26
CA TRP A 211 -13.35 -1.50 -3.27
C TRP A 211 -12.57 -0.22 -2.97
N ASP A 212 -12.28 0.60 -3.97
CA ASP A 212 -11.61 1.90 -3.80
C ASP A 212 -12.45 2.91 -2.98
N LYS A 213 -13.78 2.78 -3.01
CA LYS A 213 -14.70 3.61 -2.19
C LYS A 213 -14.85 3.08 -0.77
N ASP A 214 -14.92 1.74 -0.64
CA ASP A 214 -15.17 1.09 0.65
C ASP A 214 -13.94 1.14 1.56
N ASP A 215 -12.73 1.12 0.97
CA ASP A 215 -11.45 1.16 1.65
C ASP A 215 -10.62 2.36 1.14
N PRO A 216 -10.79 3.55 1.75
CA PRO A 216 -10.09 4.77 1.38
C PRO A 216 -8.58 4.67 1.55
N VAL A 217 -7.83 5.52 0.83
CA VAL A 217 -6.37 5.59 0.95
C VAL A 217 -5.94 5.92 2.38
N ASP A 218 -4.94 5.20 2.88
CA ASP A 218 -4.38 5.42 4.21
C ASP A 218 -3.05 6.18 4.20
N ASN A 219 -2.55 6.50 5.39
CA ASN A 219 -1.29 7.21 5.55
C ASN A 219 -0.08 6.41 5.04
N TRP A 220 -0.10 5.08 5.18
CA TRP A 220 0.99 4.23 4.70
C TRP A 220 1.02 4.17 3.18
N GLU A 221 -0.12 4.04 2.51
CA GLU A 221 -0.20 4.12 1.05
C GLU A 221 0.37 5.45 0.54
N CYS A 222 -0.03 6.57 1.16
CA CYS A 222 0.47 7.89 0.80
C CYS A 222 1.98 8.01 0.97
N LEU A 223 2.52 7.57 2.09
CA LEU A 223 3.94 7.59 2.38
C LEU A 223 4.73 6.70 1.41
N ARG A 224 4.25 5.49 1.21
CA ARG A 224 4.83 4.51 0.29
C ARG A 224 4.83 5.03 -1.15
N ALA A 225 3.72 5.57 -1.62
CA ALA A 225 3.61 6.14 -2.96
C ALA A 225 4.60 7.28 -3.19
N ASN A 226 4.76 8.18 -2.23
CA ASN A 226 5.74 9.27 -2.29
C ASN A 226 7.19 8.74 -2.36
N LYS A 227 7.52 7.70 -1.58
CA LYS A 227 8.85 7.07 -1.63
C LYS A 227 9.11 6.40 -2.97
N ILE A 228 8.11 5.71 -3.52
CA ILE A 228 8.21 5.08 -4.83
C ILE A 228 8.41 6.14 -5.92
N TYR A 229 7.62 7.22 -5.91
CA TYR A 229 7.77 8.32 -6.86
C TYR A 229 9.20 8.88 -6.90
N LYS A 230 9.79 9.15 -5.74
CA LYS A 230 11.17 9.65 -5.63
C LYS A 230 12.22 8.71 -6.23
N ILE A 231 11.95 7.40 -6.26
CA ILE A 231 12.90 6.38 -6.70
C ILE A 231 12.62 5.93 -8.14
N GLN A 232 11.35 5.70 -8.48
CA GLN A 232 10.93 5.17 -9.78
C GLN A 232 10.71 6.26 -10.82
N GLY A 233 10.41 7.50 -10.38
CA GLY A 233 10.31 8.68 -11.23
C GLY A 233 8.94 8.92 -11.87
N ASN A 234 7.97 8.02 -11.68
CA ASN A 234 6.61 8.20 -12.17
C ASN A 234 5.60 8.30 -11.03
N LEU A 235 4.65 9.22 -11.15
CA LEU A 235 3.63 9.47 -10.14
C LEU A 235 2.48 8.47 -10.27
N ASN A 236 2.03 7.91 -9.16
CA ASN A 236 0.74 7.25 -9.09
C ASN A 236 -0.34 8.30 -8.83
N HIS A 237 -0.94 8.83 -9.90
CA HIS A 237 -1.96 9.89 -9.82
C HIS A 237 -3.15 9.48 -8.98
N ILE A 238 -3.55 8.20 -9.03
CA ILE A 238 -4.71 7.68 -8.31
C ILE A 238 -4.52 7.84 -6.80
N ILE A 239 -3.40 7.40 -6.25
CA ILE A 239 -3.10 7.53 -4.81
C ILE A 239 -2.80 8.99 -4.46
N HIS A 240 -2.01 9.68 -5.28
CA HIS A 240 -1.57 11.05 -5.00
C HIS A 240 -2.75 12.04 -4.88
N GLU A 241 -3.73 11.96 -5.76
CA GLU A 241 -4.93 12.81 -5.71
C GLU A 241 -5.76 12.56 -4.45
N ARG A 242 -5.87 11.30 -4.00
CA ARG A 242 -6.60 10.94 -2.78
C ARG A 242 -5.89 11.44 -1.53
N CYS A 243 -4.57 11.25 -1.45
CA CYS A 243 -3.74 11.76 -0.34
C CYS A 243 -3.84 13.28 -0.19
N ASN A 244 -3.91 14.03 -1.29
CA ASN A 244 -4.06 15.48 -1.25
C ASN A 244 -5.45 15.92 -0.81
N LYS A 245 -6.50 15.18 -1.19
CA LYS A 245 -7.87 15.46 -0.74
C LYS A 245 -7.99 15.28 0.78
N GLU A 246 -7.44 14.23 1.34
CA GLU A 246 -7.47 13.99 2.81
C GLU A 246 -6.72 15.07 3.60
N LYS A 247 -5.52 15.48 3.13
CA LYS A 247 -4.80 16.59 3.76
C LYS A 247 -5.60 17.88 3.76
N ASN A 248 -6.33 18.16 2.69
CA ASN A 248 -7.16 19.35 2.59
C ASN A 248 -8.38 19.30 3.53
N VAL A 249 -8.97 18.13 3.74
CA VAL A 249 -10.09 17.91 4.67
C VAL A 249 -9.63 18.07 6.12
N THR A 250 -8.50 17.46 6.49
CA THR A 250 -7.92 17.58 7.84
C THR A 250 -7.48 19.01 8.14
N ASN A 251 -6.87 19.70 7.20
CA ASN A 251 -6.50 21.11 7.36
C ASN A 251 -7.73 22.04 7.52
N LYS A 252 -8.83 21.76 6.79
CA LYS A 252 -10.09 22.50 6.98
C LYS A 252 -10.69 22.24 8.37
N LYS A 253 -10.73 20.98 8.84
CA LYS A 253 -11.23 20.63 10.18
C LYS A 253 -10.41 21.30 11.27
N ASN A 254 -9.08 21.28 11.18
CA ASN A 254 -8.19 21.93 12.14
C ASN A 254 -8.35 23.45 12.12
N LYS A 255 -8.56 24.07 10.96
CA LYS A 255 -8.80 25.53 10.83
C LYS A 255 -10.17 25.95 11.39
N VAL A 256 -11.18 25.09 11.32
CA VAL A 256 -12.49 25.30 11.93
C VAL A 256 -12.40 25.13 13.44
N SER A 257 -11.74 24.07 13.93
CA SER A 257 -11.54 23.82 15.36
C SER A 257 -10.75 24.95 16.03
N SER A 258 -9.67 25.43 15.42
CA SER A 258 -8.88 26.57 15.94
C SER A 258 -9.69 27.88 15.97
N LYS A 259 -10.55 28.12 14.99
CA LYS A 259 -11.46 29.28 15.00
C LYS A 259 -12.50 29.20 16.11
N VAL A 260 -13.03 28.02 16.41
CA VAL A 260 -14.00 27.79 17.51
C VAL A 260 -13.33 27.98 18.86
N VAL A 261 -12.13 27.44 19.05
CA VAL A 261 -11.35 27.61 20.29
C VAL A 261 -11.01 29.09 20.51
N ASN A 262 -10.52 29.79 19.48
CA ASN A 262 -10.22 31.21 19.58
C ASN A 262 -11.46 32.09 19.81
N LYS A 263 -12.63 31.67 19.30
CA LYS A 263 -13.90 32.37 19.58
C LYS A 263 -14.36 32.15 21.03
N LYS A 264 -14.18 30.94 21.61
CA LYS A 264 -14.45 30.66 23.03
C LYS A 264 -13.51 31.43 23.97
N ILE A 265 -12.21 31.53 23.62
CA ILE A 265 -11.24 32.29 24.43
C ILE A 265 -11.53 33.80 24.40
N LYS A 266 -12.00 34.35 23.27
CA LYS A 266 -12.40 35.76 23.20
C LYS A 266 -13.67 36.05 24.00
N THR A 267 -14.65 35.15 24.05
CA THR A 267 -15.86 35.29 24.85
C THR A 267 -15.62 35.13 26.35
N SER A 268 -14.70 34.25 26.79
CA SER A 268 -14.33 34.12 28.20
C SER A 268 -13.55 35.35 28.73
N LYS A 269 -12.69 35.98 27.90
CA LYS A 269 -11.98 37.20 28.29
C LYS A 269 -12.89 38.46 28.38
N GLN A 270 -14.08 38.43 27.75
CA GLN A 270 -15.03 39.55 27.83
C GLN A 270 -15.98 39.45 29.06
N VAL A 271 -16.05 38.30 29.71
CA VAL A 271 -16.86 38.08 30.92
C VAL A 271 -16.10 38.45 32.19
N ASP A 272 -14.76 38.32 32.20
CA ASP A 272 -13.91 38.59 33.39
C ASP A 272 -13.61 40.09 33.59
N SER A 273 -14.01 40.98 32.70
CA SER A 273 -13.75 42.42 32.84
C SER A 273 -14.84 43.22 33.54
N LYS A 274 -15.93 42.59 34.00
CA LYS A 274 -17.08 43.31 34.63
C LYS A 274 -17.36 43.00 36.12
N ASN A 275 -16.54 42.14 36.79
CA ASN A 275 -16.70 41.87 38.20
C ASN A 275 -15.41 42.14 38.97
N LYS A 276 -15.10 43.43 39.24
CA LYS A 276 -14.26 43.86 40.33
C LYS A 276 -15.13 44.23 41.49
N ILE A 277 -15.33 43.36 42.43
CA ILE A 277 -15.81 43.70 43.77
C ILE A 277 -14.80 43.16 44.77
N GLN A 278 -14.38 44.09 45.63
CA GLN A 278 -13.49 43.90 46.77
C GLN A 278 -13.94 42.79 47.69
N LEU A 279 -12.99 42.04 48.24
CA LEU A 279 -13.05 41.57 49.63
C LEU A 279 -11.63 41.34 50.17
N TYR A 280 -11.34 42.06 51.28
CA TYR A 280 -10.25 41.92 52.24
C TYR A 280 -10.33 40.57 52.90
N GLY A 281 -9.18 39.96 53.27
CA GLY A 281 -9.13 38.89 54.24
C GLY A 281 -7.88 38.00 54.13
N SER A 282 -6.89 38.32 54.96
CA SER A 282 -5.74 37.53 55.40
C SER A 282 -6.08 36.09 55.69
N THR A 283 -5.23 35.10 55.32
CA THR A 283 -4.47 34.25 56.25
C THR A 283 -3.78 33.08 55.55
N LYS A 284 -2.50 32.96 55.82
CA LYS A 284 -1.64 31.78 56.04
C LYS A 284 -1.65 30.61 55.06
N THR A 285 -0.53 30.43 54.39
CA THR A 285 0.00 29.16 53.81
C THR A 285 0.26 28.08 54.85
N PRO A 286 0.15 26.83 54.50
CA PRO A 286 1.01 25.77 55.00
C PRO A 286 1.94 25.20 53.92
N LYS A 287 3.20 25.11 54.27
CA LYS A 287 4.27 24.34 53.65
C LYS A 287 3.91 22.84 53.70
N LEU A 288 4.15 22.13 52.62
CA LEU A 288 4.25 20.68 52.65
C LEU A 288 5.63 20.27 52.20
N GLU A 289 6.31 19.59 53.12
CA GLU A 289 7.66 19.06 53.03
C GLU A 289 7.69 17.80 52.15
N LEU A 290 8.76 17.72 51.38
CA LEU A 290 9.24 16.52 50.72
C LEU A 290 9.78 15.51 51.74
N ASN A 291 9.40 14.27 51.66
CA ASN A 291 10.10 13.16 52.31
C ASN A 291 10.50 12.11 51.26
N GLU A 292 11.78 12.13 50.95
CA GLU A 292 12.49 10.97 50.39
C GLU A 292 12.72 9.93 51.48
N LYS A 293 12.43 8.66 51.17
CA LYS A 293 13.11 7.53 51.83
C LYS A 293 13.31 6.38 50.87
N ASN A 294 14.58 6.15 50.59
CA ASN A 294 15.20 4.93 50.09
C ASN A 294 14.68 3.66 50.80
N ASN A 295 14.56 2.57 50.06
CA ASN A 295 15.17 1.32 50.56
C ASN A 295 15.42 0.32 49.44
N SER A 296 16.69 0.01 49.26
CA SER A 296 17.26 -1.14 48.60
C SER A 296 16.93 -2.44 49.33
N LYS A 297 16.70 -3.53 48.60
CA LYS A 297 17.18 -4.86 49.05
C LYS A 297 17.26 -5.82 47.85
N THR A 298 18.46 -6.28 47.64
CA THR A 298 18.99 -7.43 46.91
C THR A 298 18.32 -8.75 47.31
N GLY A 299 18.21 -9.65 46.35
CA GLY A 299 17.89 -11.05 46.56
C GLY A 299 18.24 -11.89 45.32
N SER A 300 19.45 -12.40 45.33
CA SER A 300 19.96 -13.44 44.44
C SER A 300 19.33 -14.79 44.73
N TYR A 301 19.00 -15.58 43.70
CA TYR A 301 18.96 -17.03 43.81
C TYR A 301 19.55 -17.70 42.58
N ILE A 302 20.56 -18.49 42.84
CA ILE A 302 21.30 -19.42 41.99
C ILE A 302 20.60 -20.80 42.09
N GLY A 303 20.60 -21.55 40.98
CA GLY A 303 20.27 -22.98 40.95
C GLY A 303 20.15 -23.46 39.53
N GLN A 304 21.21 -23.93 38.89
CA GLN A 304 21.61 -25.31 38.56
C GLN A 304 20.41 -26.13 38.05
N GLY A 305 20.36 -26.57 36.78
CA GLY A 305 21.27 -27.45 36.06
C GLY A 305 20.60 -28.82 35.89
N SER A 306 20.41 -29.23 34.65
CA SER A 306 20.75 -30.59 34.23
C SER A 306 20.35 -30.86 32.77
N SER A 307 21.34 -31.26 32.04
CA SER A 307 21.35 -31.91 30.73
C SER A 307 20.56 -33.24 30.74
N HIS A 308 19.85 -33.54 29.64
CA HIS A 308 19.84 -34.92 29.12
C HIS A 308 19.66 -34.91 27.60
N ALA A 309 20.61 -35.52 26.93
CA ALA A 309 20.62 -35.88 25.53
C ALA A 309 19.90 -37.23 25.31
N LEU A 310 19.76 -37.58 23.99
CA LEU A 310 19.42 -38.88 23.39
C LEU A 310 17.91 -39.11 23.11
N LYS A 311 17.51 -39.16 21.88
CA LYS A 311 17.79 -39.94 20.68
C LYS A 311 17.21 -39.28 19.45
#